data_4e4d7b5636e4c242643315e8e59291ea
#
_entry.id   4e4d7b5636e4c242643315e8e59291ea
#
_cell.length_a   1.000
_cell.length_b   1.000
_cell.length_c   1.000
_cell.angle_alpha   90.00
_cell.angle_beta   90.00
_cell.angle_gamma   90.00
#
_symmetry.space_group_name_H-M   'P 1'
#
loop_
_entity.id
_entity.type
_entity.pdbx_description
1 polymer ?
#
loop_
_entity_poly.entity_id
_entity_poly.type
_entity_poly.pdbx_seq_one_letter_code
_entity_poly.pdbx_strand_id
1 'polypeptide(L)'
;MDDSSKPPNSPESAAAELSLAIGQLMRRLRTEANPGELSWSQITTLARLDKIGWMTTADLARAEFVKPQSMGTTLADLEQQGLVQRRPHPTDGRQVLFGLTPDGIEARRQRSIAKREWLLAAMAKLDPAEQQTLMSAAALIKRLAES
;
A
#
# COMPACT_ATOMS: atom_id res chain seq x y z
N MET A 1 19.93 -15.65 -24.94
CA MET A 1 19.20 -15.04 -26.06
C MET A 1 19.10 -13.56 -25.80
N ASP A 2 19.82 -12.86 -26.63
CA ASP A 2 20.00 -11.42 -26.48
C ASP A 2 18.72 -10.70 -26.99
N ASP A 3 17.94 -10.14 -26.08
CA ASP A 3 16.74 -9.36 -26.38
C ASP A 3 17.10 -7.88 -26.67
N SER A 4 18.28 -7.68 -27.26
CA SER A 4 18.87 -6.34 -27.52
C SER A 4 18.33 -5.67 -28.80
N SER A 5 17.25 -6.18 -29.40
CA SER A 5 16.78 -5.66 -30.72
C SER A 5 15.50 -4.85 -30.69
N LYS A 6 14.99 -4.47 -29.50
CA LYS A 6 13.78 -3.63 -29.43
C LYS A 6 14.15 -2.16 -29.44
N PRO A 7 13.55 -1.35 -30.31
CA PRO A 7 13.85 0.09 -30.34
C PRO A 7 13.49 0.75 -29.00
N PRO A 8 14.30 1.71 -28.53
CA PRO A 8 14.10 2.34 -27.21
C PRO A 8 12.77 3.07 -27.01
N ASN A 9 11.98 3.24 -28.05
CA ASN A 9 10.67 3.90 -28.01
C ASN A 9 9.51 2.97 -28.41
N SER A 10 9.66 1.64 -28.28
CA SER A 10 8.55 0.72 -28.52
C SER A 10 7.56 0.71 -27.36
N PRO A 11 6.26 0.40 -27.60
CA PRO A 11 5.28 0.25 -26.51
C PRO A 11 5.70 -0.76 -25.44
N GLU A 12 6.36 -1.83 -25.83
CA GLU A 12 6.84 -2.84 -24.89
C GLU A 12 8.02 -2.34 -24.04
N SER A 13 8.92 -1.56 -24.64
CA SER A 13 10.01 -0.92 -23.91
C SER A 13 9.47 0.10 -22.91
N ALA A 14 8.49 0.90 -23.31
CA ALA A 14 7.82 1.88 -22.43
C ALA A 14 7.11 1.18 -21.28
N ALA A 15 6.42 0.06 -21.51
CA ALA A 15 5.74 -0.70 -20.46
C ALA A 15 6.73 -1.25 -19.45
N ALA A 16 7.88 -1.78 -19.90
CA ALA A 16 8.93 -2.30 -19.03
C ALA A 16 9.55 -1.20 -18.17
N GLU A 17 9.85 -0.05 -18.75
CA GLU A 17 10.40 1.11 -18.02
C GLU A 17 9.40 1.66 -17.01
N LEU A 18 8.14 1.79 -17.40
CA LEU A 18 7.08 2.27 -16.50
C LEU A 18 6.91 1.33 -15.31
N SER A 19 6.85 0.03 -15.55
CA SER A 19 6.74 -0.99 -14.49
C SER A 19 7.90 -0.88 -13.50
N LEU A 20 9.13 -0.76 -14.01
CA LEU A 20 10.32 -0.61 -13.17
C LEU A 20 10.27 0.70 -12.35
N ALA A 21 9.93 1.79 -12.98
CA ALA A 21 9.86 3.11 -12.34
C ALA A 21 8.80 3.15 -11.23
N ILE A 22 7.62 2.60 -11.50
CA ILE A 22 6.55 2.50 -10.49
C ILE A 22 7.03 1.65 -9.30
N GLY A 23 7.64 0.49 -9.57
CA GLY A 23 8.16 -0.37 -8.52
C GLY A 23 9.21 0.32 -7.65
N GLN A 24 10.14 1.07 -8.27
CA GLN A 24 11.16 1.83 -7.56
C GLN A 24 10.55 2.94 -6.70
N LEU A 25 9.60 3.68 -7.25
CA LEU A 25 8.90 4.75 -6.53
C LEU A 25 8.13 4.19 -5.33
N MET A 26 7.41 3.08 -5.51
CA MET A 26 6.67 2.43 -4.43
C MET A 26 7.59 1.95 -3.30
N ARG A 27 8.76 1.41 -3.63
CA ARG A 27 9.75 1.01 -2.63
C ARG A 27 10.27 2.22 -1.85
N ARG A 28 10.56 3.32 -2.53
CA ARG A 28 11.02 4.57 -1.87
C ARG A 28 9.95 5.12 -0.95
N LEU A 29 8.71 5.21 -1.41
CA LEU A 29 7.59 5.68 -0.58
C LEU A 29 7.39 4.81 0.66
N ARG A 30 7.52 3.50 0.52
CA ARG A 30 7.37 2.58 1.65
C ARG A 30 8.47 2.77 2.70
N THR A 31 9.70 3.04 2.27
CA THR A 31 10.84 3.20 3.17
C THR A 31 10.88 4.60 3.79
N GLU A 32 10.75 5.63 2.96
CA GLU A 32 10.94 7.03 3.38
C GLU A 32 9.71 7.62 4.07
N ALA A 33 8.52 7.14 3.73
CA ALA A 33 7.25 7.63 4.25
C ALA A 33 6.57 6.59 5.16
N ASN A 34 7.32 6.06 6.10
CA ASN A 34 6.84 5.04 7.05
C ASN A 34 7.18 5.46 8.50
N PRO A 35 6.49 6.47 9.05
CA PRO A 35 6.80 7.01 10.38
C PRO A 35 6.65 5.98 11.51
N GLY A 36 5.80 4.96 11.34
CA GLY A 36 5.59 3.90 12.33
C GLY A 36 6.49 2.68 12.15
N GLU A 37 7.37 2.67 11.17
CA GLU A 37 8.27 1.55 10.85
C GLU A 37 7.52 0.21 10.68
N LEU A 38 6.34 0.26 10.09
CA LEU A 38 5.50 -0.92 9.87
C LEU A 38 6.03 -1.77 8.71
N SER A 39 5.87 -3.09 8.83
CA SER A 39 6.13 -4.02 7.72
C SER A 39 5.09 -3.84 6.61
N TRP A 40 5.41 -4.33 5.41
CA TRP A 40 4.46 -4.28 4.30
C TRP A 40 3.16 -5.01 4.61
N SER A 41 3.24 -6.19 5.25
CA SER A 41 2.06 -6.95 5.68
C SER A 41 1.19 -6.17 6.66
N GLN A 42 1.80 -5.46 7.60
CA GLN A 42 1.09 -4.60 8.54
C GLN A 42 0.41 -3.43 7.84
N ILE A 43 1.11 -2.77 6.92
CA ILE A 43 0.57 -1.63 6.15
C ILE A 43 -0.64 -2.06 5.34
N THR A 44 -0.55 -3.16 4.60
CA THR A 44 -1.64 -3.64 3.74
C THR A 44 -2.82 -4.14 4.55
N THR A 45 -2.58 -4.77 5.68
CA THR A 45 -3.64 -5.22 6.60
C THR A 45 -4.41 -4.04 7.18
N LEU A 46 -3.72 -3.01 7.66
CA LEU A 46 -4.38 -1.79 8.15
C LEU A 46 -5.19 -1.10 7.04
N ALA A 47 -4.65 -1.05 5.83
CA ALA A 47 -5.35 -0.48 4.68
C ALA A 47 -6.64 -1.24 4.35
N ARG A 48 -6.60 -2.57 4.42
CA ARG A 48 -7.77 -3.41 4.17
C ARG A 48 -8.84 -3.20 5.21
N LEU A 49 -8.47 -3.18 6.49
CA LEU A 49 -9.40 -2.93 7.59
C LEU A 49 -10.02 -1.54 7.52
N ASP A 50 -9.26 -0.54 7.09
CA ASP A 50 -9.78 0.82 6.89
C ASP A 50 -10.83 0.86 5.78
N LYS A 51 -10.59 0.15 4.69
CA LYS A 51 -11.47 0.13 3.53
C LYS A 51 -12.75 -0.69 3.76
N ILE A 52 -12.62 -1.87 4.36
CA ILE A 52 -13.73 -2.85 4.49
C ILE A 52 -14.41 -2.77 5.85
N GLY A 53 -13.65 -2.45 6.91
CA GLY A 53 -14.13 -2.49 8.29
C GLY A 53 -13.73 -3.79 8.99
N TRP A 54 -14.57 -4.29 9.88
CA TRP A 54 -14.29 -5.47 10.68
C TRP A 54 -14.23 -6.75 9.82
N MET A 55 -13.15 -7.51 9.96
CA MET A 55 -12.92 -8.73 9.19
C MET A 55 -12.35 -9.84 10.07
N THR A 56 -12.65 -11.08 9.71
CA THR A 56 -12.00 -12.25 10.33
C THR A 56 -10.58 -12.43 9.81
N THR A 57 -9.74 -13.16 10.57
CA THR A 57 -8.40 -13.54 10.13
C THR A 57 -8.42 -14.27 8.79
N ALA A 58 -9.38 -15.19 8.61
CA ALA A 58 -9.52 -15.97 7.37
C ALA A 58 -9.84 -15.08 6.16
N ASP A 59 -10.75 -14.13 6.34
CA ASP A 59 -11.14 -13.20 5.26
C ASP A 59 -9.99 -12.27 4.89
N LEU A 60 -9.26 -11.76 5.90
CA LEU A 60 -8.07 -10.94 5.68
C LEU A 60 -6.97 -11.72 4.94
N ALA A 61 -6.71 -12.95 5.36
CA ALA A 61 -5.72 -13.81 4.74
C ALA A 61 -6.04 -14.05 3.26
N ARG A 62 -7.31 -14.34 2.95
CA ARG A 62 -7.78 -14.50 1.57
C ARG A 62 -7.62 -13.22 0.76
N ALA A 63 -8.03 -12.09 1.32
CA ALA A 63 -7.94 -10.79 0.63
C ALA A 63 -6.50 -10.39 0.33
N GLU A 64 -5.56 -10.73 1.19
CA GLU A 64 -4.14 -10.39 1.04
C GLU A 64 -3.30 -11.53 0.43
N PHE A 65 -3.91 -12.63 0.03
CA PHE A 65 -3.24 -13.79 -0.58
C PHE A 65 -2.11 -14.34 0.29
N VAL A 66 -2.33 -14.42 1.59
CA VAL A 66 -1.38 -15.00 2.57
C VAL A 66 -2.04 -16.12 3.34
N LYS A 67 -1.22 -16.94 4.01
CA LYS A 67 -1.73 -18.01 4.86
C LYS A 67 -2.39 -17.44 6.11
N PRO A 68 -3.46 -18.07 6.63
CA PRO A 68 -4.11 -17.63 7.87
C PRO A 68 -3.16 -17.50 9.06
N GLN A 69 -2.18 -18.39 9.16
CA GLN A 69 -1.18 -18.35 10.23
C GLN A 69 -0.31 -17.09 10.13
N SER A 70 0.11 -16.70 8.93
CA SER A 70 0.88 -15.48 8.69
C SER A 70 0.04 -14.24 9.01
N MET A 71 -1.22 -14.23 8.62
CA MET A 71 -2.14 -13.14 8.95
C MET A 71 -2.36 -13.04 10.46
N GLY A 72 -2.51 -14.18 11.13
CA GLY A 72 -2.64 -14.22 12.59
C GLY A 72 -1.46 -13.57 13.30
N THR A 73 -0.24 -13.84 12.84
CA THR A 73 0.98 -13.20 13.37
C THR A 73 0.98 -11.69 13.13
N THR A 74 0.64 -11.26 11.92
CA THR A 74 0.53 -9.83 11.58
C THR A 74 -0.48 -9.12 12.47
N LEU A 75 -1.66 -9.72 12.69
CA LEU A 75 -2.71 -9.16 13.54
C LEU A 75 -2.31 -9.11 15.01
N ALA A 76 -1.62 -10.15 15.51
CA ALA A 76 -1.12 -10.16 16.88
C ALA A 76 -0.12 -9.02 17.12
N ASP A 77 0.79 -8.80 16.18
CA ASP A 77 1.76 -7.70 16.27
C ASP A 77 1.06 -6.33 16.23
N LEU A 78 0.08 -6.16 15.37
CA LEU A 78 -0.70 -4.93 15.29
C LEU A 78 -1.54 -4.69 16.54
N GLU A 79 -2.12 -5.74 17.10
CA GLU A 79 -2.88 -5.66 18.36
C GLU A 79 -1.96 -5.25 19.52
N GLN A 80 -0.77 -5.83 19.59
CA GLN A 80 0.22 -5.47 20.61
C GLN A 80 0.65 -4.01 20.51
N GLN A 81 0.72 -3.47 19.30
CA GLN A 81 1.02 -2.05 19.05
C GLN A 81 -0.21 -1.13 19.29
N GLY A 82 -1.38 -1.70 19.59
CA GLY A 82 -2.59 -0.93 19.82
C GLY A 82 -3.24 -0.36 18.55
N LEU A 83 -2.91 -0.88 17.38
CA LEU A 83 -3.41 -0.38 16.10
C LEU A 83 -4.66 -1.13 15.61
N VAL A 84 -4.86 -2.36 16.06
CA VAL A 84 -6.07 -3.13 15.81
C VAL A 84 -6.64 -3.65 17.13
N GLN A 85 -7.93 -3.92 17.12
CA GLN A 85 -8.66 -4.50 18.25
C GLN A 85 -9.54 -5.64 17.74
N ARG A 86 -9.89 -6.54 18.64
CA ARG A 86 -10.77 -7.65 18.33
C ARG A 86 -12.13 -7.47 18.99
N ARG A 87 -13.14 -8.08 18.39
CA ARG A 87 -14.46 -8.25 18.99
C ARG A 87 -15.04 -9.60 18.58
N PRO A 88 -15.99 -10.17 19.37
CA PRO A 88 -16.66 -11.42 18.98
C PRO A 88 -17.40 -11.25 17.66
N HIS A 89 -17.43 -12.33 16.86
CA HIS A 89 -18.27 -12.38 15.68
C HIS A 89 -19.75 -12.38 16.13
N PRO A 90 -20.66 -11.61 15.46
CA PRO A 90 -22.03 -11.44 15.94
C PRO A 90 -22.86 -12.71 15.92
N THR A 91 -22.53 -13.69 15.05
CA THR A 91 -23.34 -14.92 14.88
C THR A 91 -22.55 -16.22 15.09
N ASP A 92 -21.22 -16.18 15.02
CA ASP A 92 -20.37 -17.34 15.23
C ASP A 92 -19.34 -17.05 16.33
N GLY A 93 -19.64 -17.50 17.56
CA GLY A 93 -18.78 -17.28 18.73
C GLY A 93 -17.40 -17.93 18.67
N ARG A 94 -17.12 -18.77 17.65
CA ARG A 94 -15.80 -19.36 17.42
C ARG A 94 -14.89 -18.46 16.60
N GLN A 95 -15.43 -17.41 15.98
CA GLN A 95 -14.69 -16.45 15.18
C GLN A 95 -14.53 -15.13 15.91
N VAL A 96 -13.45 -14.43 15.57
CA VAL A 96 -13.14 -13.09 16.07
C VAL A 96 -13.01 -12.14 14.88
N LEU A 97 -13.56 -10.95 15.03
CA LEU A 97 -13.40 -9.87 14.08
C LEU A 97 -12.30 -8.93 14.55
N PHE A 98 -11.48 -8.48 13.61
CA PHE A 98 -10.49 -7.43 13.83
C PHE A 98 -10.89 -6.15 13.13
N GLY A 99 -10.63 -5.03 13.77
CA GLY A 99 -10.88 -3.70 13.22
C GLY A 99 -9.82 -2.72 13.72
N LEU A 100 -9.78 -1.55 13.11
CA LEU A 100 -8.86 -0.50 13.52
C LEU A 100 -9.28 0.10 14.87
N THR A 101 -8.29 0.40 15.71
CA THR A 101 -8.45 1.28 16.86
C THR A 101 -8.38 2.74 16.38
N PRO A 102 -8.74 3.73 17.24
CA PRO A 102 -8.45 5.13 16.94
C PRO A 102 -6.97 5.38 16.62
N ASP A 103 -6.05 4.70 17.31
CA ASP A 103 -4.60 4.80 17.03
C ASP A 103 -4.26 4.18 15.68
N GLY A 104 -4.93 3.12 15.25
CA GLY A 104 -4.78 2.52 13.93
C GLY A 104 -5.22 3.47 12.81
N ILE A 105 -6.32 4.15 13.00
CA ILE A 105 -6.81 5.18 12.07
C ILE A 105 -5.79 6.32 11.98
N GLU A 106 -5.27 6.77 13.12
CA GLU A 106 -4.28 7.84 13.17
C GLU A 106 -2.96 7.42 12.50
N ALA A 107 -2.51 6.18 12.70
CA ALA A 107 -1.32 5.65 12.03
C ALA A 107 -1.49 5.67 10.50
N ARG A 108 -2.67 5.33 10.01
CA ARG A 108 -3.01 5.41 8.58
C ARG A 108 -2.95 6.85 8.07
N ARG A 109 -3.50 7.78 8.84
CA ARG A 109 -3.50 9.21 8.51
C ARG A 109 -2.07 9.77 8.45
N GLN A 110 -1.24 9.46 9.45
CA GLN A 110 0.15 9.89 9.50
C GLN A 110 0.97 9.37 8.33
N ARG A 111 0.75 8.11 7.94
CA ARG A 111 1.40 7.53 6.77
C ARG A 111 0.98 8.24 5.48
N SER A 112 -0.29 8.56 5.33
CA SER A 112 -0.79 9.29 4.16
C SER A 112 -0.16 10.68 4.05
N ILE A 113 -0.06 11.39 5.16
CA ILE A 113 0.59 12.69 5.24
C ILE A 113 2.08 12.57 4.86
N ALA A 114 2.79 11.62 5.45
CA ALA A 114 4.22 11.41 5.19
C ALA A 114 4.50 11.10 3.71
N LYS A 115 3.66 10.27 3.07
CA LYS A 115 3.77 10.01 1.63
C LYS A 115 3.59 11.27 0.79
N ARG A 116 2.60 12.06 1.13
CA ARG A 116 2.31 13.31 0.41
C ARG A 116 3.44 14.33 0.57
N GLU A 117 3.92 14.49 1.78
CA GLU A 117 5.04 15.40 2.08
C GLU A 117 6.32 14.97 1.35
N TRP A 118 6.63 13.69 1.36
CA TRP A 118 7.79 13.16 0.67
C TRP A 118 7.68 13.39 -0.85
N LEU A 119 6.54 13.08 -1.44
CA LEU A 119 6.30 13.30 -2.88
C LEU A 119 6.38 14.76 -3.24
N LEU A 120 5.81 15.64 -2.42
CA LEU A 120 5.85 17.09 -2.66
C LEU A 120 7.31 17.58 -2.66
N ALA A 121 8.11 17.14 -1.68
CA ALA A 121 9.52 17.50 -1.61
C ALA A 121 10.33 16.95 -2.78
N ALA A 122 10.05 15.73 -3.22
CA ALA A 122 10.70 15.12 -4.37
C ALA A 122 10.33 15.84 -5.68
N MET A 123 9.06 16.18 -5.86
CA MET A 123 8.59 16.93 -7.04
C MET A 123 9.16 18.34 -7.09
N ALA A 124 9.40 18.96 -5.96
CA ALA A 124 9.98 20.31 -5.89
C ALA A 124 11.41 20.39 -6.50
N LYS A 125 12.09 19.26 -6.63
CA LYS A 125 13.42 19.17 -7.25
C LYS A 125 13.36 19.11 -8.78
N LEU A 126 12.19 18.93 -9.35
CA LEU A 126 11.96 18.87 -10.78
C LEU A 126 11.68 20.26 -11.33
N ASP A 127 11.96 20.46 -12.61
CA ASP A 127 11.58 21.72 -13.26
C ASP A 127 10.05 21.80 -13.47
N PRO A 128 9.49 23.00 -13.74
CA PRO A 128 8.03 23.15 -13.91
C PRO A 128 7.43 22.29 -15.02
N ALA A 129 8.16 22.05 -16.11
CA ALA A 129 7.68 21.22 -17.21
C ALA A 129 7.59 19.75 -16.81
N GLU A 130 8.58 19.26 -16.07
CA GLU A 130 8.58 17.91 -15.54
C GLU A 130 7.46 17.71 -14.49
N GLN A 131 7.25 18.69 -13.62
CA GLN A 131 6.14 18.68 -12.68
C GLN A 131 4.80 18.58 -13.39
N GLN A 132 4.60 19.37 -14.44
CA GLN A 132 3.37 19.33 -15.23
C GLN A 132 3.18 17.99 -15.92
N THR A 133 4.24 17.39 -16.43
CA THR A 133 4.22 16.03 -17.01
C THR A 133 3.74 15.00 -16.00
N LEU A 134 4.25 15.04 -14.76
CA LEU A 134 3.81 14.13 -13.69
C LEU A 134 2.35 14.34 -13.31
N MET A 135 1.91 15.59 -13.21
CA MET A 135 0.52 15.93 -12.90
C MET A 135 -0.44 15.36 -13.96
N SER A 136 -0.09 15.50 -15.24
CA SER A 136 -0.85 14.94 -16.34
C SER A 136 -0.82 13.40 -16.35
N ALA A 137 0.34 12.82 -16.06
CA ALA A 137 0.52 11.36 -16.02
C ALA A 137 -0.27 10.70 -14.88
N ALA A 138 -0.50 11.38 -13.76
CA ALA A 138 -1.23 10.82 -12.62
C ALA A 138 -2.63 10.33 -13.01
N ALA A 139 -3.36 11.08 -13.83
CA ALA A 139 -4.67 10.69 -14.33
C ALA A 139 -4.59 9.45 -15.22
N LEU A 140 -3.56 9.35 -16.05
CA LEU A 140 -3.33 8.18 -16.91
C LEU A 140 -2.99 6.94 -16.11
N ILE A 141 -2.13 7.06 -15.11
CA ILE A 141 -1.75 5.96 -14.22
C ILE A 141 -3.00 5.45 -13.48
N LYS A 142 -3.84 6.35 -12.99
CA LYS A 142 -5.10 5.97 -12.34
C LYS A 142 -6.01 5.17 -13.28
N ARG A 143 -6.15 5.61 -14.53
CA ARG A 143 -6.93 4.87 -15.54
C ARG A 143 -6.37 3.48 -15.81
N LEU A 144 -5.05 3.32 -15.83
CA LEU A 144 -4.42 2.00 -15.97
C LEU A 144 -4.75 1.09 -14.79
N ALA A 145 -4.77 1.64 -13.58
CA ALA A 145 -5.09 0.86 -12.38
C ALA A 145 -6.56 0.43 -12.31
N GLU A 146 -7.45 1.14 -13.00
CA GLU A 146 -8.88 0.85 -13.05
C GLU A 146 -9.28 -0.03 -14.25
N SER A 147 -8.36 -0.35 -15.14
CA SER A 147 -8.62 -1.13 -16.35
C SER A 147 -8.81 -2.63 -16.08
#